data_d18dafae16783a24c9435cb6b728e6e5
#
_entry.id   d18dafae16783a24c9435cb6b728e6e5
#
_cell.length_a   1.000
_cell.length_b   1.000
_cell.length_c   1.000
_cell.angle_alpha   90.00
_cell.angle_beta   90.00
_cell.angle_gamma   90.00
#
_symmetry.space_group_name_H-M   'P 1'
#
loop_
_entity.id
_entity.type
_entity.pdbx_description
1 polymer ?
#
loop_
_entity_poly.entity_id
_entity_poly.type
_entity_poly.pdbx_seq_one_letter_code
_entity_poly.pdbx_strand_id
1 'polypeptide(L)'
;MIAYGENIQVFCGNSNPQFAQTICKELGVPMGKAIVTHFADGEASVTLEETVRGADVFLIQSTCKPVNDNLMELLVMIDACRRASAGRITAVIPYFGYARQDRKAKSRDPISAKLVANMLTAAGADRILTMDLHAAQIQGFFDIPLDHLLGNVTFVEFFMNKFPESEYNHEDFVVVSPDVGSVGRARNFAAKVHMGLAIVDKRRPKANVSEVMNIIGDVRGKTCILYDDLVDTAGSLCNAAKALVEIGGAKEIYACATHGVLSGPAYDRIEASPIKEMVLLNTIPEVANTPSHKIKFLDVAPVFARAIGHIHGATSIADLF
;
A
#
# COMPACT_ATOMS: atom_id res chain seq x y z
N MET A 1 -8.55 -28.58 14.02
CA MET A 1 -9.98 -28.18 14.03
C MET A 1 -9.98 -26.74 13.55
N ILE A 2 -10.45 -26.47 12.33
CA ILE A 2 -10.52 -25.11 11.77
C ILE A 2 -11.63 -24.40 12.57
N ALA A 3 -11.26 -23.37 13.32
CA ALA A 3 -12.18 -22.70 14.26
C ALA A 3 -13.31 -21.91 13.56
N TYR A 4 -13.23 -21.72 12.23
CA TYR A 4 -14.05 -20.77 11.47
C TYR A 4 -14.63 -21.36 10.18
N GLY A 5 -15.12 -22.61 10.22
CA GLY A 5 -15.75 -23.28 9.06
C GLY A 5 -14.76 -23.67 7.96
N GLU A 6 -15.07 -24.74 7.24
CA GLU A 6 -14.25 -25.22 6.11
C GLU A 6 -14.46 -24.39 4.83
N ASN A 7 -15.41 -23.46 4.83
CA ASN A 7 -15.84 -22.70 3.66
C ASN A 7 -15.26 -21.30 3.65
N ILE A 8 -14.26 -21.06 2.82
CA ILE A 8 -13.72 -19.74 2.53
C ILE A 8 -14.60 -19.04 1.49
N GLN A 9 -14.95 -17.80 1.74
CA GLN A 9 -15.67 -16.95 0.79
C GLN A 9 -14.97 -15.60 0.62
N VAL A 10 -14.76 -15.20 -0.62
CA VAL A 10 -14.07 -13.94 -0.96
C VAL A 10 -15.03 -13.05 -1.71
N PHE A 11 -15.30 -11.87 -1.19
CA PHE A 11 -16.11 -10.83 -1.85
C PHE A 11 -15.26 -9.58 -2.12
N CYS A 12 -15.70 -8.79 -3.06
CA CYS A 12 -15.03 -7.55 -3.44
C CYS A 12 -16.02 -6.38 -3.46
N GLY A 13 -15.61 -5.23 -2.95
CA GLY A 13 -16.26 -3.97 -3.26
C GLY A 13 -15.81 -3.39 -4.61
N ASN A 14 -16.14 -2.14 -4.87
CA ASN A 14 -15.93 -1.53 -6.19
C ASN A 14 -14.51 -1.00 -6.42
N SER A 15 -13.65 -0.92 -5.40
CA SER A 15 -12.36 -0.23 -5.53
C SER A 15 -11.37 -0.93 -6.48
N ASN A 16 -11.27 -2.27 -6.46
CA ASN A 16 -10.31 -3.00 -7.29
C ASN A 16 -10.77 -4.44 -7.59
N PRO A 17 -11.79 -4.66 -8.42
CA PRO A 17 -12.32 -5.99 -8.73
C PRO A 17 -11.30 -6.90 -9.42
N GLN A 18 -10.41 -6.36 -10.25
CA GLN A 18 -9.39 -7.15 -10.94
C GLN A 18 -8.38 -7.75 -9.96
N PHE A 19 -7.98 -7.00 -8.94
CA PHE A 19 -7.11 -7.48 -7.87
C PHE A 19 -7.76 -8.63 -7.10
N ALA A 20 -9.05 -8.50 -6.77
CA ALA A 20 -9.80 -9.54 -6.09
C ALA A 20 -9.97 -10.81 -6.96
N GLN A 21 -10.19 -10.65 -8.27
CA GLN A 21 -10.23 -11.78 -9.20
C GLN A 21 -8.91 -12.55 -9.24
N THR A 22 -7.78 -11.83 -9.25
CA THR A 22 -6.45 -12.47 -9.19
C THR A 22 -6.27 -13.23 -7.88
N ILE A 23 -6.65 -12.65 -6.74
CA ILE A 23 -6.61 -13.34 -5.44
C ILE A 23 -7.45 -14.62 -5.47
N CYS A 24 -8.68 -14.56 -5.96
CA CYS A 24 -9.56 -15.74 -6.06
C CYS A 24 -8.96 -16.83 -6.96
N LYS A 25 -8.35 -16.43 -8.08
CA LYS A 25 -7.67 -17.37 -8.99
C LYS A 25 -6.49 -18.07 -8.32
N GLU A 26 -5.65 -17.33 -7.59
CA GLU A 26 -4.50 -17.87 -6.86
C GLU A 26 -4.93 -18.81 -5.71
N LEU A 27 -6.05 -18.51 -5.05
CA LEU A 27 -6.64 -19.35 -4.00
C LEU A 27 -7.37 -20.58 -4.57
N GLY A 28 -7.70 -20.60 -5.86
CA GLY A 28 -8.52 -21.65 -6.47
C GLY A 28 -9.98 -21.64 -6.03
N VAL A 29 -10.51 -20.48 -5.63
CA VAL A 29 -11.90 -20.29 -5.20
C VAL A 29 -12.65 -19.32 -6.12
N PRO A 30 -13.96 -19.48 -6.31
CA PRO A 30 -14.76 -18.48 -7.03
C PRO A 30 -14.87 -17.20 -6.21
N MET A 31 -15.00 -16.05 -6.90
CA MET A 31 -15.40 -14.81 -6.23
C MET A 31 -16.87 -14.89 -5.86
N GLY A 32 -17.19 -14.57 -4.61
CA GLY A 32 -18.55 -14.56 -4.10
C GLY A 32 -19.42 -13.51 -4.78
N LYS A 33 -20.72 -13.82 -4.91
CA LYS A 33 -21.67 -12.94 -5.57
C LYS A 33 -22.21 -11.92 -4.59
N ALA A 34 -21.85 -10.66 -4.82
CA ALA A 34 -22.37 -9.50 -4.11
C ALA A 34 -22.67 -8.37 -5.11
N ILE A 35 -23.75 -7.66 -4.87
CA ILE A 35 -24.10 -6.44 -5.59
C ILE A 35 -23.76 -5.27 -4.67
N VAL A 36 -22.79 -4.46 -5.07
CA VAL A 36 -22.36 -3.23 -4.35
C VAL A 36 -22.67 -2.05 -5.26
N THR A 37 -23.63 -1.25 -4.88
CA THR A 37 -24.16 -0.12 -5.67
C THR A 37 -24.38 1.10 -4.77
N HIS A 38 -24.90 2.17 -5.37
CA HIS A 38 -25.32 3.37 -4.63
C HIS A 38 -26.77 3.70 -4.97
N PHE A 39 -27.52 4.17 -3.98
CA PHE A 39 -28.80 4.80 -4.22
C PHE A 39 -28.64 6.13 -4.96
N ALA A 40 -29.73 6.69 -5.45
CA ALA A 40 -29.71 7.94 -6.23
C ALA A 40 -29.16 9.15 -5.44
N ASP A 41 -29.24 9.12 -4.13
CA ASP A 41 -28.70 10.12 -3.20
C ASP A 41 -27.23 9.88 -2.81
N GLY A 42 -26.64 8.74 -3.28
CA GLY A 42 -25.25 8.39 -3.04
C GLY A 42 -25.00 7.45 -1.86
N GLU A 43 -26.03 6.99 -1.15
CA GLU A 43 -25.84 6.01 -0.07
C GLU A 43 -25.44 4.65 -0.63
N ALA A 44 -24.43 4.00 -0.01
CA ALA A 44 -23.98 2.69 -0.40
C ALA A 44 -25.02 1.60 -0.09
N SER A 45 -25.25 0.71 -1.06
CA SER A 45 -26.15 -0.42 -0.95
C SER A 45 -25.41 -1.71 -1.26
N VAL A 46 -25.57 -2.71 -0.39
CA VAL A 46 -24.91 -4.03 -0.54
C VAL A 46 -25.95 -5.13 -0.42
N THR A 47 -25.91 -6.06 -1.36
CA THR A 47 -26.70 -7.29 -1.32
C THR A 47 -25.78 -8.49 -1.52
N LEU A 48 -25.74 -9.41 -0.56
CA LEU A 48 -25.07 -10.70 -0.70
C LEU A 48 -26.04 -11.66 -1.39
N GLU A 49 -25.63 -12.25 -2.51
CA GLU A 49 -26.48 -13.20 -3.28
C GLU A 49 -26.21 -14.65 -2.89
N GLU A 50 -25.34 -14.89 -1.91
CA GLU A 50 -24.97 -16.18 -1.39
C GLU A 50 -25.05 -16.22 0.14
N THR A 51 -25.26 -17.42 0.71
CA THR A 51 -25.20 -17.57 2.17
C THR A 51 -23.77 -17.49 2.66
N VAL A 52 -23.53 -16.64 3.66
CA VAL A 52 -22.23 -16.52 4.34
C VAL A 52 -22.25 -17.15 5.74
N ARG A 53 -23.35 -17.83 6.08
CA ARG A 53 -23.55 -18.36 7.44
C ARG A 53 -22.46 -19.35 7.82
N GLY A 54 -21.73 -19.03 8.89
CA GLY A 54 -20.62 -19.84 9.41
C GLY A 54 -19.35 -19.83 8.54
N ALA A 55 -19.34 -19.15 7.39
CA ALA A 55 -18.18 -19.07 6.50
C ALA A 55 -17.07 -18.17 7.06
N ASP A 56 -15.84 -18.43 6.62
CA ASP A 56 -14.68 -17.56 6.78
C ASP A 56 -14.67 -16.56 5.61
N VAL A 57 -15.06 -15.32 5.87
CA VAL A 57 -15.33 -14.32 4.85
C VAL A 57 -14.18 -13.32 4.75
N PHE A 58 -13.68 -13.11 3.53
CA PHE A 58 -12.67 -12.10 3.20
C PHE A 58 -13.29 -11.03 2.30
N LEU A 59 -13.31 -9.79 2.77
CA LEU A 59 -13.85 -8.64 2.05
C LEU A 59 -12.70 -7.79 1.51
N ILE A 60 -12.51 -7.80 0.19
CA ILE A 60 -11.40 -7.10 -0.47
C ILE A 60 -11.89 -5.70 -0.89
N GLN A 61 -11.30 -4.65 -0.29
CA GLN A 61 -11.61 -3.27 -0.63
C GLN A 61 -10.47 -2.33 -0.24
N SER A 62 -9.77 -1.74 -1.21
CA SER A 62 -8.86 -0.63 -0.96
C SER A 62 -9.66 0.63 -0.64
N THR A 63 -9.30 1.34 0.44
CA THR A 63 -9.96 2.60 0.79
C THR A 63 -9.27 3.79 0.11
N CYS A 64 -9.01 3.64 -1.21
CA CYS A 64 -8.49 4.65 -2.11
C CYS A 64 -9.61 5.56 -2.65
N LYS A 65 -9.27 6.48 -3.53
CA LYS A 65 -10.26 7.39 -4.16
C LYS A 65 -11.26 6.59 -5.03
N PRO A 66 -12.56 6.90 -4.84
CA PRO A 66 -13.21 7.84 -3.91
C PRO A 66 -13.20 7.31 -2.47
N VAL A 67 -12.41 7.97 -1.60
CA VAL A 67 -12.00 7.42 -0.29
C VAL A 67 -13.18 7.14 0.62
N ASN A 68 -14.12 8.07 0.71
CA ASN A 68 -15.27 7.96 1.62
C ASN A 68 -16.26 6.90 1.14
N ASP A 69 -16.49 6.81 -0.16
CA ASP A 69 -17.39 5.85 -0.76
C ASP A 69 -16.85 4.43 -0.57
N ASN A 70 -15.58 4.20 -0.92
CA ASN A 70 -14.92 2.90 -0.73
C ASN A 70 -14.86 2.46 0.74
N LEU A 71 -14.65 3.41 1.67
CA LEU A 71 -14.70 3.10 3.10
C LEU A 71 -16.13 2.73 3.53
N MET A 72 -17.13 3.49 3.10
CA MET A 72 -18.52 3.22 3.48
C MET A 72 -19.03 1.91 2.86
N GLU A 73 -18.70 1.61 1.60
CA GLU A 73 -18.98 0.30 0.99
C GLU A 73 -18.44 -0.83 1.86
N LEU A 74 -17.17 -0.75 2.28
CA LEU A 74 -16.55 -1.78 3.12
C LEU A 74 -17.28 -1.93 4.46
N LEU A 75 -17.66 -0.83 5.11
CA LEU A 75 -18.39 -0.87 6.38
C LEU A 75 -19.76 -1.55 6.23
N VAL A 76 -20.49 -1.22 5.16
CA VAL A 76 -21.81 -1.82 4.86
C VAL A 76 -21.65 -3.30 4.49
N MET A 77 -20.61 -3.69 3.74
CA MET A 77 -20.31 -5.10 3.45
C MET A 77 -20.02 -5.91 4.73
N ILE A 78 -19.25 -5.35 5.66
CA ILE A 78 -18.96 -5.97 6.96
C ILE A 78 -20.25 -6.19 7.75
N ASP A 79 -21.10 -5.15 7.86
CA ASP A 79 -22.37 -5.25 8.57
C ASP A 79 -23.31 -6.28 7.93
N ALA A 80 -23.38 -6.34 6.60
CA ALA A 80 -24.17 -7.33 5.88
C ALA A 80 -23.71 -8.77 6.20
N CYS A 81 -22.41 -9.04 6.17
CA CYS A 81 -21.84 -10.35 6.52
C CYS A 81 -22.11 -10.71 7.99
N ARG A 82 -21.93 -9.75 8.90
CA ARG A 82 -22.19 -9.94 10.34
C ARG A 82 -23.66 -10.30 10.59
N ARG A 83 -24.60 -9.57 9.99
CA ARG A 83 -26.04 -9.84 10.12
C ARG A 83 -26.45 -11.15 9.47
N ALA A 84 -25.75 -11.58 8.43
CA ALA A 84 -25.94 -12.88 7.78
C ALA A 84 -25.25 -14.03 8.52
N SER A 85 -24.67 -13.78 9.70
CA SER A 85 -24.03 -14.78 10.58
C SER A 85 -22.78 -15.42 9.98
N ALA A 86 -21.91 -14.65 9.31
CA ALA A 86 -20.55 -15.08 8.95
C ALA A 86 -19.82 -15.61 10.18
N GLY A 87 -18.98 -16.61 10.02
CA GLY A 87 -18.21 -17.21 11.11
C GLY A 87 -17.02 -16.33 11.54
N ARG A 88 -16.35 -15.72 10.57
CA ARG A 88 -15.30 -14.72 10.75
C ARG A 88 -15.33 -13.75 9.56
N ILE A 89 -15.05 -12.48 9.80
CA ILE A 89 -14.99 -11.44 8.78
C ILE A 89 -13.60 -10.81 8.80
N THR A 90 -12.82 -11.05 7.75
CA THR A 90 -11.51 -10.41 7.55
C THR A 90 -11.65 -9.28 6.51
N ALA A 91 -11.42 -8.04 6.93
CA ALA A 91 -11.33 -6.91 6.01
C ALA A 91 -9.93 -6.88 5.38
N VAL A 92 -9.86 -7.15 4.08
CA VAL A 92 -8.63 -7.14 3.28
C VAL A 92 -8.53 -5.77 2.61
N ILE A 93 -7.65 -4.92 3.13
CA ILE A 93 -7.52 -3.51 2.74
C ILE A 93 -6.11 -3.29 2.16
N PRO A 94 -5.89 -3.56 0.86
CA PRO A 94 -4.56 -3.40 0.26
C PRO A 94 -3.97 -2.01 0.46
N TYR A 95 -4.78 -0.96 0.32
CA TYR A 95 -4.44 0.40 0.70
C TYR A 95 -5.38 0.92 1.79
N PHE A 96 -4.82 1.23 2.96
CA PHE A 96 -5.55 1.78 4.09
C PHE A 96 -5.55 3.31 4.04
N GLY A 97 -6.66 3.88 3.60
CA GLY A 97 -6.87 5.33 3.58
C GLY A 97 -6.88 5.95 4.98
N TYR A 98 -6.71 7.27 5.07
CA TYR A 98 -6.57 8.02 6.32
C TYR A 98 -5.34 7.68 7.19
N ALA A 99 -4.47 6.75 6.76
CA ALA A 99 -3.28 6.33 7.50
C ALA A 99 -2.28 7.48 7.77
N ARG A 100 -2.28 8.54 6.95
CA ARG A 100 -1.38 9.69 7.11
C ARG A 100 -1.70 10.57 8.33
N GLN A 101 -2.85 10.37 8.96
CA GLN A 101 -3.28 11.05 10.18
C GLN A 101 -3.24 10.07 11.38
N ASP A 102 -2.06 9.54 11.64
CA ASP A 102 -1.77 8.59 12.72
C ASP A 102 -1.48 9.28 14.07
N ARG A 103 -1.24 10.58 14.03
CA ARG A 103 -0.93 11.43 15.21
C ARG A 103 -1.42 12.86 14.99
N LYS A 104 -1.51 13.62 16.07
CA LYS A 104 -1.74 15.06 15.99
C LYS A 104 -0.45 15.76 15.54
N ALA A 105 -0.44 16.32 14.33
CA ALA A 105 0.67 17.16 13.86
C ALA A 105 0.61 18.57 14.46
N LYS A 106 -0.60 19.06 14.76
CA LYS A 106 -0.87 20.34 15.41
C LYS A 106 -1.88 20.17 16.53
N SER A 107 -1.97 21.18 17.38
CA SER A 107 -3.02 21.28 18.41
C SER A 107 -4.41 21.15 17.79
N ARG A 108 -5.26 20.30 18.36
CA ARG A 108 -6.67 20.06 17.94
C ARG A 108 -6.83 19.26 16.63
N ASP A 109 -5.75 18.72 16.04
CA ASP A 109 -5.89 17.80 14.91
C ASP A 109 -6.58 16.49 15.32
N PRO A 110 -7.31 15.86 14.41
CA PRO A 110 -7.85 14.52 14.62
C PRO A 110 -6.73 13.46 14.53
N ILE A 111 -7.05 12.24 14.95
CA ILE A 111 -6.29 11.02 14.63
C ILE A 111 -7.22 10.13 13.78
N SER A 112 -7.34 10.47 12.49
CA SER A 112 -8.31 9.84 11.59
C SER A 112 -8.04 8.36 11.37
N ALA A 113 -6.78 7.92 11.43
CA ALA A 113 -6.43 6.51 11.35
C ALA A 113 -7.06 5.69 12.49
N LYS A 114 -7.08 6.22 13.73
CA LYS A 114 -7.77 5.57 14.87
C LYS A 114 -9.28 5.57 14.71
N LEU A 115 -9.84 6.65 14.19
CA LEU A 115 -11.29 6.73 13.93
C LEU A 115 -11.71 5.63 12.95
N VAL A 116 -11.00 5.48 11.82
CA VAL A 116 -11.29 4.45 10.82
C VAL A 116 -11.12 3.04 11.40
N ALA A 117 -10.06 2.79 12.19
CA ALA A 117 -9.87 1.52 12.88
C ALA A 117 -11.06 1.17 13.80
N ASN A 118 -11.55 2.15 14.57
CA ASN A 118 -12.72 1.96 15.43
C ASN A 118 -13.99 1.68 14.61
N MET A 119 -14.20 2.35 13.48
CA MET A 119 -15.37 2.14 12.61
C MET A 119 -15.39 0.72 12.05
N LEU A 120 -14.26 0.22 11.55
CA LEU A 120 -14.14 -1.14 11.03
C LEU A 120 -14.42 -2.20 12.11
N THR A 121 -13.86 -2.02 13.30
CA THR A 121 -14.11 -2.90 14.44
C THR A 121 -15.57 -2.86 14.88
N ALA A 122 -16.18 -1.67 14.98
CA ALA A 122 -17.58 -1.50 15.38
C ALA A 122 -18.56 -2.09 14.34
N ALA A 123 -18.24 -2.00 13.05
CA ALA A 123 -19.02 -2.62 11.98
C ALA A 123 -19.05 -4.14 12.09
N GLY A 124 -17.99 -4.75 12.65
CA GLY A 124 -17.93 -6.19 12.93
C GLY A 124 -16.82 -6.94 12.22
N ALA A 125 -15.76 -6.25 11.79
CA ALA A 125 -14.56 -6.94 11.37
C ALA A 125 -13.90 -7.68 12.53
N ASP A 126 -13.52 -8.93 12.32
CA ASP A 126 -12.80 -9.77 13.29
C ASP A 126 -11.29 -9.71 13.10
N ARG A 127 -10.83 -9.33 11.92
CA ARG A 127 -9.41 -9.24 11.53
C ARG A 127 -9.23 -8.23 10.40
N ILE A 128 -8.06 -7.64 10.34
CA ILE A 128 -7.61 -6.78 9.23
C ILE A 128 -6.40 -7.43 8.56
N LEU A 129 -6.37 -7.41 7.24
CA LEU A 129 -5.20 -7.72 6.42
C LEU A 129 -4.89 -6.50 5.55
N THR A 130 -3.69 -5.94 5.66
CA THR A 130 -3.29 -4.74 4.92
C THR A 130 -1.82 -4.77 4.54
N MET A 131 -1.37 -3.83 3.70
CA MET A 131 0.02 -3.72 3.28
C MET A 131 0.55 -2.32 3.55
N ASP A 132 1.81 -2.22 4.01
CA ASP A 132 2.58 -0.98 4.21
C ASP A 132 1.79 0.19 4.77
N LEU A 133 1.27 0.03 5.98
CA LEU A 133 0.70 1.16 6.72
C LEU A 133 1.70 2.33 6.78
N HIS A 134 1.21 3.55 6.58
CA HIS A 134 2.04 4.76 6.60
C HIS A 134 2.93 4.84 7.84
N ALA A 135 2.40 4.41 8.98
CA ALA A 135 3.13 4.28 10.23
C ALA A 135 2.82 2.92 10.85
N ALA A 136 3.84 2.12 11.15
CA ALA A 136 3.68 0.76 11.66
C ALA A 136 2.89 0.70 12.98
N GLN A 137 2.94 1.74 13.81
CA GLN A 137 2.20 1.84 15.06
C GLN A 137 0.67 1.88 14.88
N ILE A 138 0.15 2.13 13.66
CA ILE A 138 -1.30 2.05 13.37
C ILE A 138 -1.85 0.65 13.67
N GLN A 139 -1.02 -0.39 13.61
CA GLN A 139 -1.39 -1.74 14.06
C GLN A 139 -1.96 -1.74 15.49
N GLY A 140 -1.40 -0.92 16.39
CA GLY A 140 -1.87 -0.76 17.76
C GLY A 140 -3.16 0.07 17.91
N PHE A 141 -3.74 0.59 16.82
CA PHE A 141 -5.03 1.27 16.85
C PHE A 141 -6.21 0.30 16.78
N PHE A 142 -5.96 -0.94 16.39
CA PHE A 142 -6.96 -1.99 16.31
C PHE A 142 -6.96 -2.83 17.59
N ASP A 143 -8.14 -3.09 18.12
CA ASP A 143 -8.35 -4.02 19.23
C ASP A 143 -8.62 -5.46 18.73
N ILE A 144 -8.58 -5.65 17.41
CA ILE A 144 -8.68 -6.93 16.72
C ILE A 144 -7.35 -7.25 16.04
N PRO A 145 -7.06 -8.53 15.73
CA PRO A 145 -5.83 -8.90 15.03
C PRO A 145 -5.67 -8.16 13.70
N LEU A 146 -4.43 -7.73 13.41
CA LEU A 146 -4.06 -7.11 12.16
C LEU A 146 -2.79 -7.77 11.61
N ASP A 147 -2.87 -8.25 10.38
CA ASP A 147 -1.74 -8.74 9.61
C ASP A 147 -1.24 -7.63 8.68
N HIS A 148 0.02 -7.23 8.89
CA HIS A 148 0.64 -6.10 8.18
C HIS A 148 1.67 -6.61 7.19
N LEU A 149 1.29 -6.83 5.94
CA LEU A 149 2.19 -7.25 4.86
C LEU A 149 3.16 -6.13 4.48
N LEU A 150 4.30 -6.52 3.94
CA LEU A 150 5.33 -5.59 3.47
C LEU A 150 5.53 -5.72 1.97
N GLY A 151 5.35 -4.64 1.22
CA GLY A 151 5.56 -4.59 -0.22
C GLY A 151 7.03 -4.68 -0.64
N ASN A 152 7.96 -4.47 0.31
CA ASN A 152 9.39 -4.52 0.03
C ASN A 152 9.86 -5.86 -0.57
N VAL A 153 9.23 -6.98 -0.25
CA VAL A 153 9.56 -8.31 -0.78
C VAL A 153 9.43 -8.31 -2.31
N THR A 154 8.34 -7.76 -2.83
CA THR A 154 8.09 -7.65 -4.27
C THR A 154 9.10 -6.71 -4.95
N PHE A 155 9.46 -5.60 -4.30
CA PHE A 155 10.49 -4.69 -4.83
C PHE A 155 11.88 -5.32 -4.81
N VAL A 156 12.24 -6.07 -3.77
CA VAL A 156 13.51 -6.82 -3.71
C VAL A 156 13.62 -7.75 -4.91
N GLU A 157 12.61 -8.58 -5.13
CA GLU A 157 12.59 -9.50 -6.27
C GLU A 157 12.72 -8.74 -7.60
N PHE A 158 11.97 -7.66 -7.79
CA PHE A 158 12.02 -6.85 -9.00
C PHE A 158 13.40 -6.25 -9.26
N PHE A 159 14.01 -5.59 -8.25
CA PHE A 159 15.28 -4.90 -8.44
C PHE A 159 16.46 -5.86 -8.53
N MET A 160 16.45 -6.99 -7.80
CA MET A 160 17.48 -8.03 -7.94
C MET A 160 17.44 -8.72 -9.31
N ASN A 161 16.25 -8.90 -9.88
CA ASN A 161 16.11 -9.41 -11.25
C ASN A 161 16.49 -8.36 -12.30
N LYS A 162 16.23 -7.08 -12.06
CA LYS A 162 16.58 -5.98 -12.97
C LYS A 162 18.07 -5.67 -12.97
N PHE A 163 18.73 -5.80 -11.82
CA PHE A 163 20.15 -5.51 -11.59
C PHE A 163 20.82 -6.69 -10.89
N PRO A 164 20.96 -7.87 -11.54
CA PRO A 164 21.56 -9.03 -10.92
C PRO A 164 23.05 -8.79 -10.60
N GLU A 165 23.51 -9.26 -9.43
CA GLU A 165 24.89 -9.11 -8.96
C GLU A 165 25.92 -9.73 -9.94
N SER A 166 25.50 -10.66 -10.78
CA SER A 166 26.34 -11.23 -11.85
C SER A 166 26.72 -10.24 -12.94
N GLU A 167 25.94 -9.17 -13.12
CA GLU A 167 26.12 -8.17 -14.19
C GLU A 167 26.40 -6.76 -13.64
N TYR A 168 26.00 -6.49 -12.39
CA TYR A 168 26.07 -5.18 -11.77
C TYR A 168 26.80 -5.22 -10.42
N ASN A 169 27.72 -4.29 -10.20
CA ASN A 169 28.30 -4.09 -8.88
C ASN A 169 27.32 -3.28 -8.00
N HIS A 170 26.78 -3.90 -6.96
CA HIS A 170 25.81 -3.25 -6.06
C HIS A 170 26.40 -2.09 -5.24
N GLU A 171 27.74 -1.94 -5.18
CA GLU A 171 28.39 -0.75 -4.61
C GLU A 171 28.12 0.52 -5.44
N ASP A 172 27.79 0.38 -6.74
CA ASP A 172 27.41 1.48 -7.62
C ASP A 172 25.95 1.88 -7.48
N PHE A 173 25.20 1.21 -6.60
CA PHE A 173 23.81 1.48 -6.31
C PHE A 173 23.61 1.99 -4.88
N VAL A 174 22.58 2.81 -4.68
CA VAL A 174 22.21 3.31 -3.36
C VAL A 174 20.69 3.45 -3.25
N VAL A 175 20.13 2.90 -2.18
CA VAL A 175 18.74 3.14 -1.81
C VAL A 175 18.66 4.50 -1.12
N VAL A 176 17.69 5.32 -1.50
CA VAL A 176 17.53 6.66 -0.98
C VAL A 176 16.18 6.83 -0.30
N SER A 177 16.20 7.24 0.97
CA SER A 177 15.01 7.72 1.65
C SER A 177 14.67 9.15 1.19
N PRO A 178 13.46 9.43 0.68
CA PRO A 178 13.09 10.78 0.23
C PRO A 178 12.91 11.79 1.38
N ASP A 179 12.84 11.31 2.62
CA ASP A 179 12.78 12.12 3.83
C ASP A 179 13.28 11.34 5.07
N VAL A 180 13.34 12.02 6.21
CA VAL A 180 13.81 11.42 7.49
C VAL A 180 12.80 10.42 8.06
N GLY A 181 11.50 10.56 7.75
CA GLY A 181 10.44 9.68 8.26
C GLY A 181 10.50 8.26 7.68
N SER A 182 10.92 8.15 6.42
CA SER A 182 10.98 6.88 5.68
C SER A 182 12.31 6.12 5.84
N VAL A 183 13.29 6.63 6.62
CA VAL A 183 14.65 6.06 6.75
C VAL A 183 14.65 4.60 7.22
N GLY A 184 13.82 4.25 8.20
CA GLY A 184 13.75 2.89 8.72
C GLY A 184 13.34 1.89 7.63
N ARG A 185 12.36 2.27 6.83
CA ARG A 185 11.84 1.48 5.70
C ARG A 185 12.91 1.35 4.59
N ALA A 186 13.52 2.46 4.20
CA ALA A 186 14.58 2.46 3.19
C ALA A 186 15.80 1.63 3.62
N ARG A 187 16.17 1.67 4.91
CA ARG A 187 17.27 0.85 5.47
C ARG A 187 16.97 -0.64 5.35
N ASN A 188 15.77 -1.08 5.69
CA ASN A 188 15.38 -2.49 5.56
C ASN A 188 15.43 -2.95 4.11
N PHE A 189 14.97 -2.12 3.19
CA PHE A 189 15.04 -2.43 1.76
C PHE A 189 16.51 -2.48 1.28
N ALA A 190 17.32 -1.48 1.61
CA ALA A 190 18.75 -1.42 1.25
C ALA A 190 19.52 -2.68 1.70
N ALA A 191 19.25 -3.14 2.94
CA ALA A 191 19.86 -4.36 3.46
C ALA A 191 19.48 -5.62 2.67
N LYS A 192 18.20 -5.73 2.23
CA LYS A 192 17.71 -6.89 1.47
C LYS A 192 18.24 -6.92 0.02
N VAL A 193 18.51 -5.75 -0.58
CA VAL A 193 19.09 -5.65 -1.95
C VAL A 193 20.62 -5.49 -1.95
N HIS A 194 21.26 -5.58 -0.78
CA HIS A 194 22.72 -5.43 -0.59
C HIS A 194 23.31 -4.12 -1.14
N MET A 195 22.55 -3.03 -1.05
CA MET A 195 22.95 -1.71 -1.55
C MET A 195 23.18 -0.72 -0.42
N GLY A 196 23.93 0.37 -0.69
CA GLY A 196 24.12 1.46 0.26
C GLY A 196 22.82 2.21 0.59
N LEU A 197 22.87 3.06 1.63
CA LEU A 197 21.75 3.91 2.05
C LEU A 197 22.15 5.38 2.01
N ALA A 198 21.30 6.24 1.44
CA ALA A 198 21.38 7.69 1.56
C ALA A 198 20.02 8.28 1.96
N ILE A 199 20.01 9.54 2.37
CA ILE A 199 18.82 10.22 2.86
C ILE A 199 18.76 11.62 2.26
N VAL A 200 17.60 12.04 1.77
CA VAL A 200 17.34 13.44 1.41
C VAL A 200 16.69 14.12 2.63
N ASP A 201 17.48 14.96 3.30
CA ASP A 201 17.00 15.76 4.45
C ASP A 201 16.49 17.12 3.97
N LYS A 202 15.19 17.34 4.13
CA LYS A 202 14.51 18.60 3.78
C LYS A 202 14.48 19.50 4.98
N ARG A 203 15.20 20.62 4.92
CA ARG A 203 15.17 21.66 5.96
C ARG A 203 14.48 22.92 5.45
N ARG A 204 13.47 23.37 6.19
CA ARG A 204 12.91 24.72 6.05
C ARG A 204 13.49 25.58 7.15
N PRO A 205 14.55 26.36 6.92
CA PRO A 205 15.18 27.17 7.97
C PRO A 205 14.25 28.27 8.51
N LYS A 206 13.30 28.76 7.70
CA LYS A 206 12.26 29.75 8.09
C LYS A 206 11.03 29.62 7.17
N ALA A 207 9.87 30.10 7.65
CA ALA A 207 8.70 30.29 6.80
C ALA A 207 9.05 31.24 5.63
N ASN A 208 8.66 30.89 4.40
CA ASN A 208 8.93 31.62 3.16
C ASN A 208 10.37 31.58 2.62
N VAL A 209 11.22 30.69 3.09
CA VAL A 209 12.54 30.41 2.49
C VAL A 209 12.43 29.14 1.65
N SER A 210 13.12 29.12 0.49
CA SER A 210 13.20 27.92 -0.37
C SER A 210 13.71 26.73 0.42
N GLU A 211 13.12 25.54 0.17
CA GLU A 211 13.57 24.29 0.77
C GLU A 211 15.03 24.03 0.44
N VAL A 212 15.89 23.95 1.45
CA VAL A 212 17.26 23.47 1.29
C VAL A 212 17.23 21.97 1.42
N MET A 213 17.64 21.27 0.36
CA MET A 213 17.82 19.82 0.38
C MET A 213 19.27 19.49 0.70
N ASN A 214 19.48 18.71 1.73
CA ASN A 214 20.79 18.16 2.08
C ASN A 214 20.77 16.64 1.82
N ILE A 215 21.82 16.11 1.24
CA ILE A 215 21.96 14.69 0.96
C ILE A 215 22.96 14.11 1.94
N ILE A 216 22.52 13.14 2.72
CA ILE A 216 23.35 12.41 3.69
C ILE A 216 23.66 11.04 3.09
N GLY A 217 24.92 10.74 2.88
CA GLY A 217 25.39 9.55 2.17
C GLY A 217 26.02 9.88 0.82
N ASP A 218 26.73 8.91 0.25
CA ASP A 218 27.39 9.07 -1.04
C ASP A 218 26.52 8.58 -2.19
N VAL A 219 26.14 9.49 -3.08
CA VAL A 219 25.30 9.23 -4.26
C VAL A 219 25.99 9.61 -5.57
N ARG A 220 27.20 10.21 -5.50
CA ARG A 220 27.90 10.71 -6.68
C ARG A 220 28.30 9.58 -7.63
N GLY A 221 27.86 9.71 -8.88
CA GLY A 221 28.11 8.71 -9.93
C GLY A 221 27.34 7.40 -9.77
N LYS A 222 26.49 7.28 -8.74
CA LYS A 222 25.73 6.06 -8.44
C LYS A 222 24.34 6.06 -9.05
N THR A 223 23.78 4.89 -9.24
CA THR A 223 22.35 4.67 -9.53
C THR A 223 21.57 4.69 -8.22
N CYS A 224 20.62 5.62 -8.10
CA CYS A 224 19.82 5.82 -6.90
C CYS A 224 18.43 5.17 -7.06
N ILE A 225 17.97 4.47 -6.01
CA ILE A 225 16.61 3.92 -5.92
C ILE A 225 15.90 4.63 -4.78
N LEU A 226 15.04 5.60 -5.09
CA LEU A 226 14.16 6.26 -4.12
C LEU A 226 13.09 5.28 -3.66
N TYR A 227 12.94 5.11 -2.34
CA TYR A 227 11.98 4.17 -1.76
C TYR A 227 11.07 4.83 -0.72
N ASP A 228 9.75 4.76 -0.95
CA ASP A 228 8.73 5.31 -0.05
C ASP A 228 7.55 4.34 0.14
N ASP A 229 6.60 4.64 1.05
CA ASP A 229 5.35 3.89 1.20
C ASP A 229 4.30 4.31 0.19
N LEU A 230 4.20 5.60 -0.09
CA LEU A 230 3.19 6.11 -1.00
C LEU A 230 3.67 7.31 -1.83
N VAL A 231 3.07 7.44 -3.01
CA VAL A 231 3.21 8.63 -3.87
C VAL A 231 1.82 9.22 -4.09
N ASP A 232 1.60 10.43 -3.52
CA ASP A 232 0.34 11.16 -3.72
C ASP A 232 0.48 12.14 -4.89
N THR A 233 0.92 13.37 -4.66
CA THR A 233 1.10 14.37 -5.73
C THR A 233 2.48 14.32 -6.40
N ALA A 234 3.32 13.39 -6.03
CA ALA A 234 4.70 13.18 -6.48
C ALA A 234 5.67 14.37 -6.26
N GLY A 235 5.24 15.46 -5.64
CA GLY A 235 6.08 16.65 -5.47
C GLY A 235 7.35 16.36 -4.68
N SER A 236 7.23 15.73 -3.51
CA SER A 236 8.38 15.40 -2.64
C SER A 236 9.36 14.46 -3.32
N LEU A 237 8.86 13.40 -3.96
CA LEU A 237 9.66 12.39 -4.63
C LEU A 237 10.43 12.99 -5.82
N CYS A 238 9.75 13.77 -6.68
CA CYS A 238 10.37 14.39 -7.84
C CYS A 238 11.39 15.47 -7.45
N ASN A 239 11.15 16.23 -6.38
CA ASN A 239 12.12 17.19 -5.86
C ASN A 239 13.35 16.47 -5.28
N ALA A 240 13.16 15.35 -4.56
CA ALA A 240 14.29 14.53 -4.11
C ALA A 240 15.11 13.99 -5.28
N ALA A 241 14.44 13.50 -6.34
CA ALA A 241 15.12 13.03 -7.55
C ALA A 241 15.95 14.13 -8.22
N LYS A 242 15.43 15.36 -8.34
CA LYS A 242 16.17 16.52 -8.85
C LYS A 242 17.39 16.84 -8.00
N ALA A 243 17.23 16.88 -6.69
CA ALA A 243 18.35 17.15 -5.77
C ALA A 243 19.46 16.08 -5.87
N LEU A 244 19.10 14.82 -6.02
CA LEU A 244 20.06 13.73 -6.20
C LEU A 244 20.90 13.92 -7.46
N VAL A 245 20.32 14.38 -8.56
CA VAL A 245 21.05 14.66 -9.81
C VAL A 245 21.83 15.95 -9.70
N GLU A 246 21.18 17.07 -9.38
CA GLU A 246 21.75 18.43 -9.49
C GLU A 246 22.76 18.74 -8.38
N ILE A 247 22.50 18.26 -7.16
CA ILE A 247 23.37 18.49 -5.98
C ILE A 247 24.25 17.27 -5.70
N GLY A 248 23.66 16.07 -5.73
CA GLY A 248 24.34 14.83 -5.41
C GLY A 248 25.24 14.29 -6.50
N GLY A 249 24.97 14.63 -7.77
CA GLY A 249 25.69 14.10 -8.93
C GLY A 249 25.37 12.62 -9.17
N ALA A 250 24.16 12.17 -8.85
CA ALA A 250 23.70 10.81 -9.14
C ALA A 250 23.67 10.54 -10.65
N LYS A 251 23.99 9.31 -11.06
CA LYS A 251 24.04 8.88 -12.46
C LYS A 251 22.64 8.62 -13.04
N GLU A 252 21.83 7.87 -12.32
CA GLU A 252 20.47 7.49 -12.72
C GLU A 252 19.56 7.43 -11.50
N ILE A 253 18.27 7.71 -11.70
CA ILE A 253 17.28 7.67 -10.64
C ILE A 253 16.17 6.69 -11.01
N TYR A 254 15.95 5.70 -10.16
CA TYR A 254 14.77 4.84 -10.10
C TYR A 254 13.97 5.20 -8.86
N ALA A 255 12.69 4.88 -8.85
CA ALA A 255 11.87 5.08 -7.67
C ALA A 255 10.89 3.93 -7.50
N CYS A 256 10.51 3.63 -6.26
CA CYS A 256 9.43 2.69 -5.98
C CYS A 256 8.64 3.12 -4.74
N ALA A 257 7.35 2.80 -4.74
CA ALA A 257 6.47 2.98 -3.60
C ALA A 257 5.32 1.97 -3.64
N THR A 258 4.87 1.55 -2.47
CA THR A 258 3.79 0.56 -2.34
C THR A 258 2.47 1.10 -2.88
N HIS A 259 2.12 2.34 -2.54
CA HIS A 259 0.82 2.92 -2.86
C HIS A 259 0.93 4.08 -3.86
N GLY A 260 0.48 3.85 -5.08
CA GLY A 260 0.35 4.88 -6.10
C GLY A 260 -0.98 5.62 -5.99
N VAL A 261 -1.10 6.59 -5.06
CA VAL A 261 -2.31 7.43 -4.94
C VAL A 261 -2.46 8.33 -6.16
N LEU A 262 -1.35 8.86 -6.68
CA LEU A 262 -1.19 9.59 -7.94
C LEU A 262 -2.24 10.71 -8.17
N SER A 263 -2.44 11.53 -7.14
CA SER A 263 -3.43 12.63 -7.19
C SER A 263 -2.92 13.84 -7.96
N GLY A 264 -3.86 14.54 -8.58
CA GLY A 264 -3.60 15.82 -9.24
C GLY A 264 -2.50 15.73 -10.31
N PRO A 265 -1.42 16.53 -10.23
CA PRO A 265 -0.37 16.60 -11.24
C PRO A 265 0.71 15.52 -11.11
N ALA A 266 0.44 14.39 -10.42
CA ALA A 266 1.46 13.37 -10.12
C ALA A 266 2.09 12.78 -11.39
N TYR A 267 1.28 12.41 -12.36
CA TYR A 267 1.75 11.85 -13.62
C TYR A 267 2.67 12.82 -14.38
N ASP A 268 2.23 14.07 -14.57
CA ASP A 268 3.02 15.09 -15.27
C ASP A 268 4.35 15.36 -14.56
N ARG A 269 4.34 15.38 -13.23
CA ARG A 269 5.54 15.59 -12.42
C ARG A 269 6.53 14.44 -12.56
N ILE A 270 6.06 13.20 -12.55
CA ILE A 270 6.90 12.01 -12.73
C ILE A 270 7.50 12.01 -14.14
N GLU A 271 6.69 12.27 -15.18
CA GLU A 271 7.16 12.35 -16.56
C GLU A 271 8.23 13.44 -16.77
N ALA A 272 8.04 14.62 -16.17
CA ALA A 272 8.98 15.72 -16.24
C ALA A 272 10.21 15.59 -15.32
N SER A 273 10.24 14.59 -14.43
CA SER A 273 11.32 14.40 -13.46
C SER A 273 12.51 13.63 -14.04
N PRO A 274 13.69 13.65 -13.39
CA PRO A 274 14.81 12.81 -13.76
C PRO A 274 14.61 11.32 -13.40
N ILE A 275 13.49 10.93 -12.82
CA ILE A 275 13.17 9.52 -12.56
C ILE A 275 13.07 8.79 -13.90
N LYS A 276 13.84 7.72 -14.03
CA LYS A 276 13.88 6.88 -15.24
C LYS A 276 12.74 5.87 -15.26
N GLU A 277 12.44 5.28 -14.11
CA GLU A 277 11.34 4.35 -13.93
C GLU A 277 10.79 4.46 -12.49
N MET A 278 9.48 4.53 -12.38
CA MET A 278 8.73 4.51 -11.12
C MET A 278 7.98 3.20 -11.01
N VAL A 279 8.29 2.41 -10.00
CA VAL A 279 7.66 1.10 -9.76
C VAL A 279 6.66 1.22 -8.61
N LEU A 280 5.42 0.85 -8.86
CA LEU A 280 4.32 0.87 -7.90
C LEU A 280 3.72 -0.52 -7.74
N LEU A 281 3.07 -0.78 -6.60
CA LEU A 281 2.27 -1.99 -6.43
C LEU A 281 0.80 -1.69 -6.74
N ASN A 282 0.07 -2.69 -7.20
CA ASN A 282 -1.35 -2.55 -7.58
C ASN A 282 -2.33 -2.62 -6.38
N THR A 283 -1.87 -2.17 -5.21
CA THR A 283 -2.72 -1.98 -4.01
C THR A 283 -3.85 -0.96 -4.23
N ILE A 284 -3.63 -0.04 -5.15
CA ILE A 284 -4.60 0.91 -5.71
C ILE A 284 -4.69 0.61 -7.21
N PRO A 285 -5.88 0.56 -7.81
CA PRO A 285 -6.01 0.28 -9.23
C PRO A 285 -5.33 1.36 -10.08
N GLU A 286 -4.73 0.93 -11.18
CA GLU A 286 -4.23 1.85 -12.19
C GLU A 286 -5.39 2.64 -12.80
N VAL A 287 -5.22 3.95 -12.96
CA VAL A 287 -6.21 4.79 -13.62
C VAL A 287 -6.16 4.54 -15.12
N ALA A 288 -7.24 3.96 -15.67
CA ALA A 288 -7.36 3.72 -17.08
C ALA A 288 -7.14 5.02 -17.90
N ASN A 289 -6.42 4.91 -19.01
CA ASN A 289 -6.14 6.03 -19.94
C ASN A 289 -5.25 7.17 -19.40
N THR A 290 -4.43 6.91 -18.40
CA THR A 290 -3.38 7.84 -17.97
C THR A 290 -2.02 7.27 -18.41
N PRO A 291 -1.62 7.45 -19.67
CA PRO A 291 -0.38 6.86 -20.17
C PRO A 291 0.81 7.52 -19.47
N SER A 292 1.61 6.72 -18.77
CA SER A 292 2.93 7.09 -18.34
C SER A 292 3.93 6.09 -18.91
N HIS A 293 4.98 6.60 -19.52
CA HIS A 293 6.08 5.76 -20.03
C HIS A 293 7.04 5.35 -18.91
N LYS A 294 6.94 5.99 -17.74
CA LYS A 294 7.86 5.80 -16.61
C LYS A 294 7.25 4.97 -15.48
N ILE A 295 5.93 4.84 -15.40
CA ILE A 295 5.27 4.13 -14.29
C ILE A 295 5.03 2.68 -14.70
N LYS A 296 5.46 1.77 -13.82
CA LYS A 296 5.23 0.33 -13.92
C LYS A 296 4.53 -0.17 -12.66
N PHE A 297 3.48 -0.95 -12.84
CA PHE A 297 2.79 -1.61 -11.74
C PHE A 297 3.23 -3.07 -11.61
N LEU A 298 3.50 -3.50 -10.37
CA LEU A 298 3.74 -4.90 -10.02
C LEU A 298 2.52 -5.45 -9.29
N ASP A 299 2.17 -6.69 -9.60
CA ASP A 299 1.02 -7.36 -8.99
C ASP A 299 1.40 -7.98 -7.64
N VAL A 300 0.70 -7.57 -6.57
CA VAL A 300 0.84 -8.13 -5.23
C VAL A 300 -0.36 -8.98 -4.80
N ALA A 301 -1.32 -9.22 -5.68
CA ALA A 301 -2.44 -10.09 -5.39
C ALA A 301 -1.99 -11.51 -4.99
N PRO A 302 -0.94 -12.12 -5.56
CA PRO A 302 -0.42 -13.42 -5.09
C PRO A 302 0.08 -13.40 -3.64
N VAL A 303 0.65 -12.30 -3.17
CA VAL A 303 1.08 -12.15 -1.76
C VAL A 303 -0.13 -12.12 -0.83
N PHE A 304 -1.17 -11.36 -1.19
CA PHE A 304 -2.43 -11.34 -0.45
C PHE A 304 -3.14 -12.69 -0.47
N ALA A 305 -3.15 -13.39 -1.59
CA ALA A 305 -3.74 -14.74 -1.69
C ALA A 305 -3.07 -15.71 -0.73
N ARG A 306 -1.73 -15.74 -0.68
CA ARG A 306 -0.99 -16.57 0.29
C ARG A 306 -1.33 -16.20 1.73
N ALA A 307 -1.37 -14.90 2.07
CA ALA A 307 -1.75 -14.44 3.40
C ALA A 307 -3.17 -14.88 3.77
N ILE A 308 -4.13 -14.75 2.86
CA ILE A 308 -5.51 -15.23 3.05
C ILE A 308 -5.53 -16.75 3.30
N GLY A 309 -4.77 -17.52 2.50
CA GLY A 309 -4.64 -18.96 2.68
C GLY A 309 -4.10 -19.34 4.06
N HIS A 310 -3.06 -18.65 4.53
CA HIS A 310 -2.50 -18.85 5.88
C HIS A 310 -3.49 -18.47 6.99
N ILE A 311 -4.19 -17.33 6.85
CA ILE A 311 -5.22 -16.90 7.81
C ILE A 311 -6.35 -17.92 7.89
N HIS A 312 -6.85 -18.40 6.74
CA HIS A 312 -7.89 -19.42 6.68
C HIS A 312 -7.42 -20.74 7.28
N GLY A 313 -6.23 -21.20 6.91
CA GLY A 313 -5.61 -22.43 7.41
C GLY A 313 -5.09 -22.36 8.84
N ALA A 314 -5.21 -21.20 9.53
CA ALA A 314 -4.65 -20.93 10.85
C ALA A 314 -3.14 -21.27 10.95
N THR A 315 -2.38 -20.95 9.89
CA THR A 315 -0.93 -21.11 9.81
C THR A 315 -0.20 -19.77 9.88
N SER A 316 1.12 -19.81 10.14
CA SER A 316 1.94 -18.61 10.25
C SER A 316 2.09 -17.90 8.89
N ILE A 317 2.06 -16.57 8.89
CA ILE A 317 2.36 -15.71 7.74
C ILE A 317 3.84 -15.27 7.70
N ALA A 318 4.68 -15.80 8.58
CA ALA A 318 6.08 -15.33 8.75
C ALA A 318 6.95 -15.57 7.50
N ASP A 319 6.58 -16.49 6.64
CA ASP A 319 7.24 -16.76 5.36
C ASP A 319 6.96 -15.73 4.27
N LEU A 320 6.08 -14.77 4.55
CA LEU A 320 5.74 -13.67 3.63
C LEU A 320 6.58 -12.39 3.84
N PHE A 321 7.55 -12.40 4.80
CA PHE A 321 8.33 -11.22 5.21
C PHE A 321 9.82 -11.26 4.85
#